data_bc235b011476836d1c4045399560d42f
#
_entry.id   bc235b011476836d1c4045399560d42f
#
_cell.length_a   1.000
_cell.length_b   1.000
_cell.length_c   1.000
_cell.angle_alpha   90.00
_cell.angle_beta   90.00
_cell.angle_gamma   90.00
#
_symmetry.space_group_name_H-M   'P 1'
#
loop_
_entity.id
_entity.type
_entity.pdbx_description
1 polymer ?
#
loop_
_entity_poly.entity_id
_entity_poly.type
_entity_poly.pdbx_seq_one_letter_code
_entity_poly.pdbx_strand_id
1 'polypeptide(L)'
;KSREDVTTYKAEWLPIIKEIVMTVNEYLVNGRIVTSSIVNTISDGLMTELIQRNKELVAENIMIESSKNMQMERRLKVWWNAFHEEYDKDENNMYSAYAKSVLLNWTNRVMFANAIKKYHNCAYAIKDIDYTTSPNDGNNIIEHIVEQGDFYNVFKPLEFNEVIPEDTWIDIVDYNQFLIENNIEKIEQGVLQDILEKTVNTAKREIRGQYATPYRLADILCQITVQE
;
A
#
# COMPACT_ATOMS: atom_id res chain seq x y z
N LYS A 1 -1.88 -40.38 -24.39
CA LYS A 1 -1.05 -39.88 -23.28
C LYS A 1 -0.57 -41.08 -22.48
N SER A 2 0.74 -41.16 -22.22
CA SER A 2 1.32 -42.31 -21.50
C SER A 2 0.95 -42.25 -20.02
N ARG A 3 1.10 -43.38 -19.32
CA ARG A 3 0.84 -43.46 -17.88
C ARG A 3 1.87 -42.63 -17.08
N GLU A 4 3.04 -42.36 -17.63
CA GLU A 4 4.10 -41.50 -17.09
C GLU A 4 3.72 -40.02 -17.17
N ASP A 5 3.07 -39.57 -18.28
CA ASP A 5 2.58 -38.20 -18.41
C ASP A 5 1.57 -37.85 -17.30
N VAL A 6 0.66 -38.76 -16.98
CA VAL A 6 -0.35 -38.58 -15.93
C VAL A 6 0.28 -38.50 -14.55
N THR A 7 1.37 -39.23 -14.30
CA THR A 7 2.05 -39.23 -13.00
C THR A 7 2.83 -37.92 -12.76
N THR A 8 3.50 -37.43 -13.83
CA THR A 8 4.20 -36.14 -13.80
C THR A 8 3.22 -35.00 -13.61
N TYR A 9 2.13 -34.94 -14.35
CA TYR A 9 1.07 -33.96 -14.15
C TYR A 9 0.50 -34.01 -12.74
N LYS A 10 0.32 -35.19 -12.17
CA LYS A 10 -0.22 -35.36 -10.82
C LYS A 10 0.73 -34.79 -9.77
N ALA A 11 2.04 -34.93 -9.94
CA ALA A 11 3.05 -34.37 -9.03
C ALA A 11 3.11 -32.83 -9.08
N GLU A 12 2.91 -32.25 -10.28
CA GLU A 12 2.92 -30.79 -10.47
C GLU A 12 1.63 -30.10 -10.01
N TRP A 13 0.48 -30.71 -10.33
CA TRP A 13 -0.83 -30.08 -10.07
C TRP A 13 -1.42 -30.38 -8.70
N LEU A 14 -1.03 -31.47 -8.06
CA LEU A 14 -1.57 -31.83 -6.76
C LEU A 14 -1.32 -30.79 -5.67
N PRO A 15 -0.12 -30.20 -5.57
CA PRO A 15 0.13 -29.10 -4.64
C PRO A 15 -0.76 -27.87 -4.91
N ILE A 16 -0.90 -27.47 -6.17
CA ILE A 16 -1.72 -26.34 -6.61
C ILE A 16 -3.19 -26.56 -6.27
N ILE A 17 -3.72 -27.75 -6.61
CA ILE A 17 -5.12 -28.09 -6.28
C ILE A 17 -5.33 -28.10 -4.79
N LYS A 18 -4.37 -28.61 -4.02
CA LYS A 18 -4.45 -28.65 -2.55
C LYS A 18 -4.48 -27.25 -1.96
N GLU A 19 -3.67 -26.35 -2.46
CA GLU A 19 -3.65 -24.94 -2.06
C GLU A 19 -4.98 -24.24 -2.39
N ILE A 20 -5.52 -24.44 -3.60
CA ILE A 20 -6.83 -23.91 -4.00
C ILE A 20 -7.93 -24.42 -3.06
N VAL A 21 -7.96 -25.74 -2.78
CA VAL A 21 -8.96 -26.31 -1.90
C VAL A 21 -8.85 -25.79 -0.47
N MET A 22 -7.63 -25.63 0.03
CA MET A 22 -7.39 -25.04 1.37
C MET A 22 -7.87 -23.58 1.43
N THR A 23 -7.53 -22.78 0.43
CA THR A 23 -7.94 -21.38 0.32
C THR A 23 -9.47 -21.24 0.25
N VAL A 24 -10.12 -22.06 -0.57
CA VAL A 24 -11.60 -22.09 -0.66
C VAL A 24 -12.22 -22.50 0.66
N ASN A 25 -11.66 -23.50 1.35
CA ASN A 25 -12.16 -23.94 2.65
C ASN A 25 -12.01 -22.86 3.72
N GLU A 26 -10.86 -22.17 3.76
CA GLU A 26 -10.65 -21.02 4.65
C GLU A 26 -11.66 -19.90 4.38
N TYR A 27 -11.89 -19.59 3.12
CA TYR A 27 -12.91 -18.62 2.73
C TYR A 27 -14.31 -19.00 3.20
N LEU A 28 -14.71 -20.26 3.00
CA LEU A 28 -16.02 -20.76 3.40
C LEU A 28 -16.20 -20.80 4.92
N VAL A 29 -15.15 -21.16 5.67
CA VAL A 29 -15.20 -21.28 7.13
C VAL A 29 -15.08 -19.92 7.81
N ASN A 30 -14.17 -19.07 7.34
CA ASN A 30 -13.81 -17.81 8.02
C ASN A 30 -14.41 -16.57 7.34
N GLY A 31 -15.04 -16.71 6.17
CA GLY A 31 -15.55 -15.60 5.37
C GLY A 31 -14.45 -14.68 4.83
N ARG A 32 -13.19 -15.17 4.81
CA ARG A 32 -12.00 -14.40 4.37
C ARG A 32 -10.95 -15.34 3.82
N ILE A 33 -10.19 -14.85 2.86
CA ILE A 33 -8.96 -15.47 2.42
C ILE A 33 -7.85 -14.88 3.29
N VAL A 34 -7.42 -15.60 4.31
CA VAL A 34 -6.30 -15.21 5.18
C VAL A 34 -5.11 -16.05 4.82
N THR A 35 -4.37 -15.66 3.82
CA THR A 35 -3.17 -16.40 3.44
C THR A 35 -2.02 -15.45 3.13
N SER A 36 -0.81 -15.96 3.23
CA SER A 36 0.38 -15.34 2.70
C SER A 36 0.22 -14.92 1.22
N SER A 37 -0.71 -15.54 0.49
CA SER A 37 -1.04 -15.16 -0.89
C SER A 37 -1.67 -13.77 -0.98
N ILE A 38 -2.55 -13.38 -0.05
CA ILE A 38 -3.09 -12.00 -0.04
C ILE A 38 -1.99 -10.98 0.25
N VAL A 39 -1.12 -11.25 1.24
CA VAL A 39 0.02 -10.37 1.53
C VAL A 39 0.85 -10.16 0.26
N ASN A 40 1.20 -11.24 -0.41
CA ASN A 40 2.00 -11.17 -1.63
C ASN A 40 1.23 -10.50 -2.78
N THR A 41 -0.06 -10.78 -2.94
CA THR A 41 -0.89 -10.13 -3.97
C THR A 41 -0.98 -8.63 -3.75
N ILE A 42 -1.16 -8.17 -2.53
CA ILE A 42 -1.27 -6.73 -2.24
C ILE A 42 0.10 -6.05 -2.30
N SER A 43 1.13 -6.61 -1.65
CA SER A 43 2.44 -5.95 -1.52
C SER A 43 3.33 -6.13 -2.74
N ASP A 44 3.54 -7.37 -3.17
CA ASP A 44 4.48 -7.69 -4.25
C ASP A 44 3.80 -7.62 -5.63
N GLY A 45 2.48 -7.84 -5.69
CA GLY A 45 1.67 -7.67 -6.90
C GLY A 45 1.19 -6.23 -7.06
N LEU A 46 0.01 -5.95 -6.53
CA LEU A 46 -0.73 -4.72 -6.85
C LEU A 46 -0.01 -3.42 -6.52
N MET A 47 0.55 -3.28 -5.32
CA MET A 47 1.24 -2.04 -4.95
C MET A 47 2.52 -1.85 -5.75
N THR A 48 3.31 -2.91 -5.89
CA THR A 48 4.57 -2.86 -6.64
C THR A 48 4.32 -2.62 -8.12
N GLU A 49 3.35 -3.31 -8.72
CA GLU A 49 2.98 -3.11 -10.13
C GLU A 49 2.40 -1.72 -10.38
N LEU A 50 1.53 -1.21 -9.50
CA LEU A 50 0.98 0.14 -9.58
C LEU A 50 2.11 1.18 -9.57
N ILE A 51 3.06 1.06 -8.65
CA ILE A 51 4.19 1.97 -8.54
C ILE A 51 5.09 1.87 -9.77
N GLN A 52 5.47 0.67 -10.19
CA GLN A 52 6.36 0.47 -11.35
C GLN A 52 5.74 0.99 -12.63
N ARG A 53 4.45 0.75 -12.83
CA ARG A 53 3.72 1.17 -14.03
C ARG A 53 3.56 2.68 -14.12
N ASN A 54 3.33 3.36 -12.99
CA ASN A 54 2.96 4.76 -12.97
C ASN A 54 4.10 5.72 -12.61
N LYS A 55 5.21 5.23 -12.06
CA LYS A 55 6.29 6.06 -11.53
C LYS A 55 6.82 7.06 -12.55
N GLU A 56 7.13 6.61 -13.76
CA GLU A 56 7.70 7.48 -14.79
C GLU A 56 6.68 8.53 -15.27
N LEU A 57 5.43 8.15 -15.43
CA LEU A 57 4.35 9.05 -15.84
C LEU A 57 4.11 10.15 -14.79
N VAL A 58 4.09 9.77 -13.51
CA VAL A 58 3.97 10.72 -12.40
C VAL A 58 5.20 11.62 -12.30
N ALA A 59 6.41 11.07 -12.49
CA ALA A 59 7.66 11.84 -12.47
C ALA A 59 7.70 12.91 -13.58
N GLU A 60 7.26 12.54 -14.78
CA GLU A 60 7.16 13.46 -15.92
C GLU A 60 6.15 14.59 -15.65
N ASN A 61 4.99 14.24 -15.11
CA ASN A 61 3.96 15.23 -14.75
C ASN A 61 4.46 16.20 -13.67
N ILE A 62 5.11 15.69 -12.60
CA ILE A 62 5.71 16.52 -11.56
C ILE A 62 6.80 17.43 -12.13
N MET A 63 7.62 16.95 -13.05
CA MET A 63 8.64 17.74 -13.71
C MET A 63 8.02 18.89 -14.53
N ILE A 64 6.97 18.59 -15.29
CA ILE A 64 6.25 19.60 -16.09
C ILE A 64 5.60 20.65 -15.18
N GLU A 65 4.89 20.24 -14.15
CA GLU A 65 4.20 21.17 -13.24
C GLU A 65 5.19 22.00 -12.41
N SER A 66 6.29 21.40 -11.95
CA SER A 66 7.34 22.14 -11.23
C SER A 66 8.04 23.18 -12.11
N SER A 67 8.17 22.92 -13.41
CA SER A 67 8.74 23.90 -14.36
C SER A 67 7.88 25.15 -14.51
N LYS A 68 6.58 25.04 -14.29
CA LYS A 68 5.60 26.13 -14.34
C LYS A 68 5.45 26.83 -12.98
N ASN A 69 5.81 26.15 -11.88
CA ASN A 69 5.61 26.63 -10.52
C ASN A 69 6.92 26.64 -9.72
N MET A 70 7.56 27.81 -9.66
CA MET A 70 8.84 28.00 -8.95
C MET A 70 8.77 27.60 -7.46
N GLN A 71 7.62 27.73 -6.80
CA GLN A 71 7.45 27.34 -5.41
C GLN A 71 7.49 25.82 -5.28
N MET A 72 6.82 25.11 -6.17
CA MET A 72 6.84 23.65 -6.23
C MET A 72 8.27 23.14 -6.48
N GLU A 73 8.98 23.71 -7.46
CA GLU A 73 10.37 23.34 -7.74
C GLU A 73 11.28 23.52 -6.53
N ARG A 74 11.14 24.67 -5.82
CA ARG A 74 11.92 24.93 -4.60
C ARG A 74 11.64 23.91 -3.50
N ARG A 75 10.38 23.57 -3.27
CA ARG A 75 9.98 22.59 -2.24
C ARG A 75 10.46 21.19 -2.58
N LEU A 76 10.38 20.78 -3.84
CA LEU A 76 10.95 19.51 -4.30
C LEU A 76 12.45 19.43 -4.07
N LYS A 77 13.20 20.51 -4.35
CA LYS A 77 14.64 20.58 -4.07
C LYS A 77 14.96 20.48 -2.57
N VAL A 78 14.16 21.13 -1.73
CA VAL A 78 14.31 21.02 -0.26
C VAL A 78 14.04 19.59 0.21
N TRP A 79 12.97 18.98 -0.29
CA TRP A 79 12.66 17.58 0.00
C TRP A 79 13.79 16.64 -0.45
N TRP A 80 14.29 16.81 -1.67
CA TRP A 80 15.38 16.00 -2.21
C TRP A 80 16.65 16.11 -1.36
N ASN A 81 17.03 17.31 -1.00
CA ASN A 81 18.21 17.52 -0.14
C ASN A 81 18.09 16.85 1.24
N ALA A 82 16.86 16.70 1.75
CA ALA A 82 16.62 16.06 3.02
C ALA A 82 16.58 14.52 2.95
N PHE A 83 16.18 13.97 1.78
CA PHE A 83 15.84 12.54 1.68
C PHE A 83 16.61 11.77 0.59
N HIS A 84 17.48 12.42 -0.22
CA HIS A 84 18.15 11.75 -1.33
C HIS A 84 18.92 10.49 -0.93
N GLU A 85 19.57 10.48 0.23
CA GLU A 85 20.30 9.31 0.73
C GLU A 85 19.43 8.06 0.91
N GLU A 86 18.13 8.25 1.16
CA GLU A 86 17.17 7.14 1.29
C GLU A 86 16.81 6.50 -0.06
N TYR A 87 17.08 7.21 -1.16
CA TYR A 87 16.70 6.82 -2.52
C TYR A 87 17.90 6.53 -3.43
N ASP A 88 19.12 6.96 -3.08
CA ASP A 88 20.32 6.85 -3.92
C ASP A 88 20.58 5.44 -4.50
N LYS A 89 20.16 4.40 -3.81
CA LYS A 89 20.33 3.02 -4.29
C LYS A 89 19.30 2.61 -5.34
N ASP A 90 18.11 3.18 -5.29
CA ASP A 90 16.96 2.79 -6.10
C ASP A 90 16.60 3.82 -7.17
N GLU A 91 16.77 5.10 -6.82
CA GLU A 91 16.36 6.24 -7.66
C GLU A 91 17.43 7.32 -7.64
N ASN A 92 18.01 7.61 -8.78
CA ASN A 92 19.05 8.64 -8.94
C ASN A 92 18.51 10.00 -9.40
N ASN A 93 17.19 10.15 -9.52
CA ASN A 93 16.52 11.33 -10.04
C ASN A 93 15.48 11.81 -9.03
N MET A 94 15.52 13.11 -8.69
CA MET A 94 14.59 13.76 -7.76
C MET A 94 13.12 13.52 -8.11
N TYR A 95 12.77 13.64 -9.38
CA TYR A 95 11.38 13.51 -9.82
C TYR A 95 10.89 12.06 -9.72
N SER A 96 11.71 11.10 -10.12
CA SER A 96 11.39 9.67 -10.00
C SER A 96 11.28 9.22 -8.54
N ALA A 97 12.19 9.67 -7.67
CA ALA A 97 12.13 9.42 -6.24
C ALA A 97 10.89 10.03 -5.60
N TYR A 98 10.54 11.27 -5.98
CA TYR A 98 9.34 11.93 -5.45
C TYR A 98 8.06 11.27 -5.95
N ALA A 99 8.00 10.90 -7.23
CA ALA A 99 6.88 10.15 -7.80
C ALA A 99 6.63 8.82 -7.07
N LYS A 100 7.70 8.06 -6.81
CA LYS A 100 7.63 6.84 -6.01
C LYS A 100 7.07 7.11 -4.61
N SER A 101 7.50 8.20 -3.97
CA SER A 101 7.00 8.60 -2.66
C SER A 101 5.53 8.98 -2.67
N VAL A 102 5.07 9.70 -3.70
CA VAL A 102 3.66 10.07 -3.89
C VAL A 102 2.80 8.82 -4.06
N LEU A 103 3.22 7.89 -4.91
CA LEU A 103 2.49 6.65 -5.14
C LEU A 103 2.43 5.77 -3.90
N LEU A 104 3.54 5.63 -3.16
CA LEU A 104 3.57 4.95 -1.87
C LEU A 104 2.67 5.62 -0.83
N ASN A 105 2.65 6.95 -0.80
CA ASN A 105 1.78 7.69 0.12
C ASN A 105 0.30 7.41 -0.19
N TRP A 106 -0.12 7.46 -1.46
CA TRP A 106 -1.48 7.15 -1.87
C TRP A 106 -1.88 5.72 -1.55
N THR A 107 -1.08 4.74 -1.97
CA THR A 107 -1.40 3.32 -1.75
C THR A 107 -1.48 2.98 -0.26
N ASN A 108 -0.58 3.54 0.57
CA ASN A 108 -0.63 3.35 2.01
C ASN A 108 -1.85 4.00 2.66
N ARG A 109 -2.20 5.23 2.28
CA ARG A 109 -3.40 5.94 2.81
C ARG A 109 -4.68 5.18 2.48
N VAL A 110 -4.82 4.74 1.24
CA VAL A 110 -5.97 3.94 0.80
C VAL A 110 -6.05 2.60 1.53
N MET A 111 -4.93 1.90 1.66
CA MET A 111 -4.87 0.63 2.39
C MET A 111 -5.23 0.81 3.87
N PHE A 112 -4.65 1.81 4.54
CA PHE A 112 -4.93 2.08 5.94
C PHE A 112 -6.40 2.42 6.19
N ALA A 113 -6.99 3.28 5.37
CA ALA A 113 -8.39 3.63 5.49
C ALA A 113 -9.29 2.38 5.34
N ASN A 114 -8.99 1.52 4.37
CA ASN A 114 -9.69 0.25 4.22
C ASN A 114 -9.49 -0.69 5.41
N ALA A 115 -8.30 -0.75 5.98
CA ALA A 115 -8.02 -1.63 7.12
C ALA A 115 -8.75 -1.19 8.40
N ILE A 116 -8.85 0.12 8.65
CA ILE A 116 -9.43 0.64 9.90
C ILE A 116 -10.95 0.85 9.84
N LYS A 117 -11.59 0.82 8.67
CA LYS A 117 -13.04 1.10 8.52
C LYS A 117 -13.93 0.21 9.39
N LYS A 118 -13.46 -0.98 9.78
CA LYS A 118 -14.19 -1.86 10.72
C LYS A 118 -14.24 -1.30 12.13
N TYR A 119 -13.25 -0.52 12.53
CA TYR A 119 -13.09 -0.01 13.89
C TYR A 119 -13.48 1.48 14.00
N HIS A 120 -13.42 2.21 12.88
CA HIS A 120 -13.64 3.65 12.80
C HIS A 120 -14.62 3.98 11.67
N ASN A 121 -15.84 4.34 12.06
CA ASN A 121 -16.93 4.63 11.10
C ASN A 121 -16.58 5.73 10.10
N CYS A 122 -15.79 6.74 10.51
CA CYS A 122 -15.35 7.80 9.59
C CYS A 122 -14.56 7.25 8.40
N ALA A 123 -13.83 6.15 8.57
CA ALA A 123 -13.06 5.53 7.49
C ALA A 123 -13.91 4.84 6.41
N TYR A 124 -15.22 4.68 6.64
CA TYR A 124 -16.12 4.20 5.58
C TYR A 124 -16.18 5.15 4.38
N ALA A 125 -15.87 6.43 4.56
CA ALA A 125 -15.80 7.40 3.47
C ALA A 125 -14.77 7.01 2.37
N ILE A 126 -13.83 6.10 2.65
CA ILE A 126 -12.90 5.58 1.62
C ILE A 126 -13.63 4.90 0.45
N LYS A 127 -14.87 4.43 0.64
CA LYS A 127 -15.70 3.84 -0.40
C LYS A 127 -16.20 4.85 -1.43
N ASP A 128 -16.17 6.13 -1.08
CA ASP A 128 -16.58 7.22 -1.94
C ASP A 128 -15.50 7.59 -2.97
N ILE A 129 -14.29 7.02 -2.82
CA ILE A 129 -13.24 7.11 -3.85
C ILE A 129 -13.57 6.10 -4.95
N ASP A 130 -14.04 6.61 -6.08
CA ASP A 130 -14.45 5.86 -7.26
C ASP A 130 -14.01 6.55 -8.56
N TYR A 131 -14.41 6.00 -9.71
CA TYR A 131 -14.04 6.51 -11.04
C TYR A 131 -14.60 7.89 -11.37
N THR A 132 -15.48 8.45 -10.55
CA THR A 132 -16.03 9.80 -10.71
C THR A 132 -15.26 10.85 -9.91
N THR A 133 -14.37 10.41 -9.02
CA THR A 133 -13.58 11.28 -8.17
C THR A 133 -12.26 11.68 -8.83
N SER A 134 -11.79 12.88 -8.51
CA SER A 134 -10.45 13.36 -8.85
C SER A 134 -9.45 13.10 -7.70
N PRO A 135 -8.12 13.24 -7.92
CA PRO A 135 -7.13 13.20 -6.85
C PRO A 135 -7.41 14.20 -5.72
N ASN A 136 -7.93 15.39 -6.06
CA ASN A 136 -8.34 16.39 -5.07
C ASN A 136 -9.53 15.92 -4.23
N ASP A 137 -10.53 15.32 -4.87
CA ASP A 137 -11.68 14.75 -4.14
C ASP A 137 -11.24 13.63 -3.22
N GLY A 138 -10.34 12.76 -3.68
CA GLY A 138 -9.73 11.72 -2.87
C GLY A 138 -8.98 12.27 -1.65
N ASN A 139 -8.23 13.36 -1.81
CA ASN A 139 -7.59 14.05 -0.68
C ASN A 139 -8.63 14.57 0.32
N ASN A 140 -9.68 15.24 -0.15
CA ASN A 140 -10.74 15.77 0.71
C ASN A 140 -11.45 14.65 1.50
N ILE A 141 -11.71 13.51 0.85
CA ILE A 141 -12.30 12.33 1.51
C ILE A 141 -11.37 11.84 2.62
N ILE A 142 -10.07 11.72 2.36
CA ILE A 142 -9.11 11.25 3.37
C ILE A 142 -8.91 12.30 4.46
N GLU A 143 -8.90 13.60 4.16
CA GLU A 143 -8.85 14.66 5.17
C GLU A 143 -10.05 14.59 6.11
N HIS A 144 -11.24 14.32 5.59
CA HIS A 144 -12.42 14.10 6.43
C HIS A 144 -12.23 12.91 7.40
N ILE A 145 -11.65 11.81 6.93
CA ILE A 145 -11.32 10.66 7.79
C ILE A 145 -10.34 11.06 8.89
N VAL A 146 -9.33 11.86 8.54
CA VAL A 146 -8.30 12.37 9.46
C VAL A 146 -8.90 13.22 10.57
N GLU A 147 -9.73 14.21 10.19
CA GLU A 147 -10.34 15.14 11.14
C GLU A 147 -11.28 14.44 12.12
N GLN A 148 -12.08 13.49 11.61
CA GLN A 148 -13.05 12.78 12.44
C GLN A 148 -12.41 11.71 13.35
N GLY A 149 -11.28 11.16 12.94
CA GLY A 149 -10.61 10.04 13.62
C GLY A 149 -9.34 10.41 14.38
N ASP A 150 -8.88 11.68 14.30
CA ASP A 150 -7.58 12.14 14.86
C ASP A 150 -6.37 11.36 14.31
N PHE A 151 -6.38 11.04 13.01
CA PHE A 151 -5.35 10.23 12.35
C PHE A 151 -4.28 11.06 11.62
N TYR A 152 -3.99 12.28 12.04
CA TYR A 152 -3.11 13.23 11.33
C TYR A 152 -1.75 12.64 10.93
N ASN A 153 -1.13 11.87 11.83
CA ASN A 153 0.20 11.32 11.56
C ASN A 153 0.21 10.17 10.55
N VAL A 154 -0.89 9.43 10.45
CA VAL A 154 -1.00 8.25 9.56
C VAL A 154 -1.34 8.67 8.13
N PHE A 155 -2.26 9.61 7.99
CA PHE A 155 -2.80 10.00 6.70
C PHE A 155 -2.22 11.31 6.14
N LYS A 156 -1.15 11.84 6.74
CA LYS A 156 -0.53 13.08 6.26
C LYS A 156 -0.14 12.95 4.78
N PRO A 157 -0.72 13.78 3.89
CA PRO A 157 -0.36 13.76 2.49
C PRO A 157 1.06 14.30 2.30
N LEU A 158 1.74 13.84 1.24
CA LEU A 158 2.88 14.56 0.71
C LEU A 158 2.43 15.84 0.01
N GLU A 159 3.26 16.87 0.02
CA GLU A 159 2.99 18.07 -0.79
C GLU A 159 2.85 17.66 -2.26
N PHE A 160 1.89 18.26 -2.96
CA PHE A 160 1.63 18.01 -4.38
C PHE A 160 1.25 16.55 -4.73
N ASN A 161 0.74 15.79 -3.77
CA ASN A 161 0.28 14.42 -4.02
C ASN A 161 -0.97 14.34 -4.93
N GLU A 162 -1.65 15.48 -5.14
CA GLU A 162 -2.73 15.65 -6.09
C GLU A 162 -2.24 15.80 -7.54
N VAL A 163 -0.95 16.07 -7.74
CA VAL A 163 -0.34 16.26 -9.06
C VAL A 163 0.02 14.90 -9.66
N ILE A 164 -0.99 14.10 -9.94
CA ILE A 164 -0.88 12.80 -10.60
C ILE A 164 -1.75 12.77 -11.86
N PRO A 165 -1.32 12.04 -12.90
CA PRO A 165 -2.11 11.88 -14.13
C PRO A 165 -3.42 11.14 -13.88
N GLU A 166 -4.40 11.36 -14.76
CA GLU A 166 -5.73 10.72 -14.69
C GLU A 166 -5.62 9.19 -14.76
N ASP A 167 -4.79 8.66 -15.66
CA ASP A 167 -4.57 7.21 -15.77
C ASP A 167 -4.01 6.61 -14.48
N THR A 168 -3.10 7.33 -13.82
CA THR A 168 -2.56 6.93 -12.51
C THR A 168 -3.63 6.95 -11.43
N TRP A 169 -4.53 7.94 -11.48
CA TRP A 169 -5.65 8.00 -10.54
C TRP A 169 -6.61 6.82 -10.70
N ILE A 170 -6.89 6.43 -11.94
CA ILE A 170 -7.69 5.23 -12.24
C ILE A 170 -7.05 3.98 -11.60
N ASP A 171 -5.74 3.79 -11.74
CA ASP A 171 -5.04 2.66 -11.12
C ASP A 171 -5.12 2.70 -9.57
N ILE A 172 -5.14 3.88 -8.95
CA ILE A 172 -5.35 4.04 -7.49
C ILE A 172 -6.80 3.70 -7.11
N VAL A 173 -7.78 4.09 -7.92
CA VAL A 173 -9.18 3.72 -7.72
C VAL A 173 -9.37 2.21 -7.86
N ASP A 174 -8.78 1.58 -8.88
CA ASP A 174 -8.79 0.11 -9.05
C ASP A 174 -8.22 -0.61 -7.82
N TYR A 175 -7.10 -0.10 -7.31
CA TYR A 175 -6.51 -0.61 -6.07
C TYR A 175 -7.46 -0.47 -4.88
N ASN A 176 -8.13 0.68 -4.72
CA ASN A 176 -9.13 0.89 -3.67
C ASN A 176 -10.30 -0.10 -3.79
N GLN A 177 -10.85 -0.27 -5.00
CA GLN A 177 -11.95 -1.22 -5.24
C GLN A 177 -11.53 -2.66 -4.91
N PHE A 178 -10.33 -3.06 -5.32
CA PHE A 178 -9.79 -4.37 -4.95
C PHE A 178 -9.75 -4.59 -3.43
N LEU A 179 -9.30 -3.60 -2.66
CA LEU A 179 -9.25 -3.69 -1.20
C LEU A 179 -10.65 -3.79 -0.57
N ILE A 180 -11.62 -3.06 -1.13
CA ILE A 180 -13.03 -3.11 -0.70
C ILE A 180 -13.64 -4.48 -0.96
N GLU A 181 -13.49 -5.00 -2.17
CA GLU A 181 -14.04 -6.30 -2.60
C GLU A 181 -13.47 -7.46 -1.79
N ASN A 182 -12.18 -7.38 -1.44
CA ASN A 182 -11.50 -8.40 -0.65
C ASN A 182 -11.66 -8.22 0.87
N ASN A 183 -12.48 -7.26 1.33
CA ASN A 183 -12.77 -7.03 2.74
C ASN A 183 -11.50 -6.92 3.60
N ILE A 184 -10.57 -6.06 3.23
CA ILE A 184 -9.27 -5.90 3.91
C ILE A 184 -9.43 -5.60 5.40
N GLU A 185 -10.51 -4.97 5.82
CA GLU A 185 -10.82 -4.72 7.24
C GLU A 185 -10.98 -5.99 8.09
N LYS A 186 -11.10 -7.15 7.46
CA LYS A 186 -11.21 -8.45 8.16
C LYS A 186 -9.86 -9.16 8.32
N ILE A 187 -8.80 -8.63 7.72
CA ILE A 187 -7.45 -9.20 7.82
C ILE A 187 -6.90 -9.00 9.23
N GLU A 188 -6.14 -9.98 9.72
CA GLU A 188 -5.47 -9.90 11.02
C GLU A 188 -4.37 -8.83 11.02
N GLN A 189 -4.17 -8.19 12.16
CA GLN A 189 -3.22 -7.10 12.32
C GLN A 189 -1.78 -7.51 11.95
N GLY A 190 -1.38 -8.75 12.25
CA GLY A 190 -0.05 -9.25 11.87
C GLY A 190 0.15 -9.31 10.35
N VAL A 191 -0.88 -9.67 9.61
CA VAL A 191 -0.84 -9.70 8.14
C VAL A 191 -0.74 -8.29 7.56
N LEU A 192 -1.46 -7.30 8.13
CA LEU A 192 -1.33 -5.90 7.74
C LEU A 192 0.07 -5.36 8.00
N GLN A 193 0.68 -5.75 9.12
CA GLN A 193 2.06 -5.40 9.43
C GLN A 193 3.03 -5.97 8.38
N ASP A 194 2.88 -7.23 7.99
CA ASP A 194 3.70 -7.87 6.96
C ASP A 194 3.58 -7.15 5.60
N ILE A 195 2.37 -6.72 5.22
CA ILE A 195 2.15 -5.93 4.00
C ILE A 195 2.93 -4.62 4.07
N LEU A 196 2.79 -3.88 5.17
CA LEU A 196 3.49 -2.62 5.38
C LEU A 196 5.00 -2.76 5.37
N GLU A 197 5.53 -3.80 6.03
CA GLU A 197 6.96 -4.06 6.06
C GLU A 197 7.54 -4.38 4.67
N LYS A 198 6.80 -5.09 3.84
CA LYS A 198 7.22 -5.39 2.46
C LYS A 198 7.20 -4.16 1.55
N THR A 199 6.28 -3.25 1.76
CA THR A 199 6.12 -2.06 0.91
C THR A 199 7.10 -0.93 1.23
N VAL A 200 7.68 -0.91 2.43
CA VAL A 200 8.69 0.10 2.80
C VAL A 200 10.01 -0.25 2.15
N ASN A 201 10.61 0.72 1.47
CA ASN A 201 11.92 0.59 0.85
C ASN A 201 12.97 0.08 1.87
N THR A 202 13.71 -0.98 1.52
CA THR A 202 14.72 -1.59 2.37
C THR A 202 15.83 -0.61 2.72
N ALA A 203 16.29 0.19 1.76
CA ALA A 203 17.31 1.21 1.98
C ALA A 203 16.88 2.25 3.00
N LYS A 204 15.61 2.72 2.92
CA LYS A 204 15.03 3.66 3.87
C LYS A 204 14.97 3.08 5.29
N ARG A 205 14.62 1.80 5.43
CA ARG A 205 14.63 1.11 6.74
C ARG A 205 16.03 0.97 7.32
N GLU A 206 17.01 0.60 6.48
CA GLU A 206 18.40 0.45 6.90
C GLU A 206 18.98 1.79 7.39
N ILE A 207 18.79 2.86 6.65
CA ILE A 207 19.32 4.19 6.99
C ILE A 207 18.68 4.75 8.27
N ARG A 208 17.38 4.56 8.43
CA ARG A 208 16.63 5.09 9.59
C ARG A 208 16.57 4.14 10.78
N GLY A 209 17.02 2.89 10.63
CA GLY A 209 16.87 1.85 11.64
C GLY A 209 15.41 1.55 11.99
N GLN A 210 14.50 1.76 11.04
CA GLN A 210 13.06 1.59 11.21
C GLN A 210 12.66 0.15 10.94
N TYR A 211 12.61 -0.64 12.00
CA TYR A 211 12.08 -2.01 11.96
C TYR A 211 10.86 -2.07 12.85
N ALA A 212 9.78 -2.69 12.35
CA ALA A 212 8.61 -2.94 13.17
C ALA A 212 8.95 -3.99 14.24
N THR A 213 8.46 -3.77 15.44
CA THR A 213 8.61 -4.77 16.52
C THR A 213 7.75 -5.98 16.16
N PRO A 214 8.33 -7.20 16.05
CA PRO A 214 7.54 -8.38 15.76
C PRO A 214 6.37 -8.53 16.75
N TYR A 215 5.18 -8.84 16.23
CA TYR A 215 3.94 -8.91 17.01
C TYR A 215 4.08 -9.73 18.30
N ARG A 216 4.74 -10.90 18.22
CA ARG A 216 4.98 -11.76 19.39
C ARG A 216 5.82 -11.09 20.47
N LEU A 217 6.80 -10.28 20.07
CA LEU A 217 7.64 -9.53 21.01
C LEU A 217 6.86 -8.37 21.63
N ALA A 218 6.06 -7.66 20.81
CA ALA A 218 5.18 -6.60 21.30
C ALA A 218 4.15 -7.15 22.30
N ASP A 219 3.55 -8.31 22.02
CA ASP A 219 2.61 -8.98 22.92
C ASP A 219 3.26 -9.36 24.25
N ILE A 220 4.45 -9.98 24.22
CA ILE A 220 5.21 -10.30 25.44
C ILE A 220 5.56 -9.04 26.25
N LEU A 221 5.98 -7.97 25.57
CA LEU A 221 6.29 -6.71 26.24
C LEU A 221 5.04 -6.12 26.88
N CYS A 222 3.89 -6.13 26.20
CA CYS A 222 2.62 -5.69 26.77
C CYS A 222 2.21 -6.53 28.00
N GLN A 223 2.34 -7.85 27.92
CA GLN A 223 2.03 -8.76 29.06
C GLN A 223 2.94 -8.53 30.26
N ILE A 224 4.20 -8.13 30.05
CA ILE A 224 5.15 -7.86 31.14
C ILE A 224 4.94 -6.46 31.72
N THR A 225 4.59 -5.48 30.90
CA THR A 225 4.51 -4.06 31.31
C THR A 225 3.13 -3.64 31.80
N VAL A 226 2.08 -4.24 31.30
CA VAL A 226 0.69 -3.99 31.75
C VAL A 226 0.36 -5.07 32.79
N GLN A 227 0.91 -4.91 34.00
CA GLN A 227 0.37 -5.58 35.17
C GLN A 227 -0.80 -4.78 35.68
N GLU A 228 -1.97 -5.44 35.74
CA GLU A 228 -3.17 -4.88 36.37
C GLU A 228 -2.94 -4.52 37.84
#